data_0eaadb39794c59c0c80b56697e7c08f0
#
_entry.id   0eaadb39794c59c0c80b56697e7c08f0
#
_cell.length_a   1.000
_cell.length_b   1.000
_cell.length_c   1.000
_cell.angle_alpha   90.00
_cell.angle_beta   90.00
_cell.angle_gamma   90.00
#
_symmetry.space_group_name_H-M   'P 1'
#
loop_
_entity.id
_entity.type
_entity.pdbx_description
1 polymer ?
#
loop_
_entity_poly.entity_id
_entity_poly.type
_entity_poly.pdbx_seq_one_letter_code
_entity_poly.pdbx_strand_id
1 'polypeptide(L)'
;MINAVLVFNGQGQPRLTKFYTQLETNIQQRLLSEIFALVSNRPNGACNFLPLPPLLAASGTSQSSSEQHNDVPSLVTYRNYATLYFIVISTSTESPLALLDLIQVYVEALDKLFENVCELDLIFNFETLHAALSEMIVGGVVIETNLDRIVAGVKAQGTVAKRPVNESRGSGLGAGLGAGLGMGGNFVWPGR
;
A
#
# COMPACT_ATOMS: atom_id res chain seq x y z
N MET A 1 -8.24 -1.56 -15.01
CA MET A 1 -8.11 -1.28 -13.55
C MET A 1 -7.08 -2.21 -12.94
N ILE A 2 -6.27 -1.75 -12.00
CA ILE A 2 -5.32 -2.58 -11.26
C ILE A 2 -6.08 -3.27 -10.11
N ASN A 3 -5.94 -4.58 -10.01
CA ASN A 3 -6.62 -5.39 -9.00
C ASN A 3 -5.73 -5.69 -7.80
N ALA A 4 -4.43 -5.90 -8.04
CA ALA A 4 -3.46 -6.11 -6.97
C ALA A 4 -2.05 -5.69 -7.38
N VAL A 5 -1.25 -5.31 -6.37
CA VAL A 5 0.21 -5.11 -6.49
C VAL A 5 0.88 -5.97 -5.44
N LEU A 6 1.84 -6.79 -5.88
CA LEU A 6 2.51 -7.79 -5.05
C LEU A 6 4.03 -7.65 -5.21
N VAL A 7 4.77 -7.82 -4.13
CA VAL A 7 6.23 -7.93 -4.16
C VAL A 7 6.64 -9.19 -3.41
N PHE A 8 7.43 -10.04 -4.06
CA PHE A 8 7.98 -11.27 -3.47
C PHE A 8 9.50 -11.25 -3.48
N ASN A 9 10.09 -11.97 -2.55
CA ASN A 9 11.50 -12.33 -2.64
C ASN A 9 11.70 -13.59 -3.49
N GLY A 10 12.96 -13.97 -3.74
CA GLY A 10 13.30 -15.16 -4.51
C GLY A 10 12.84 -16.49 -3.90
N GLN A 11 12.43 -16.50 -2.63
CA GLN A 11 11.90 -17.67 -1.91
C GLN A 11 10.37 -17.74 -1.91
N GLY A 12 9.69 -16.79 -2.54
CA GLY A 12 8.23 -16.73 -2.59
C GLY A 12 7.58 -16.12 -1.35
N GLN A 13 8.35 -15.49 -0.49
CA GLN A 13 7.79 -14.78 0.64
C GLN A 13 7.29 -13.42 0.19
N PRO A 14 6.01 -13.09 0.44
CA PRO A 14 5.48 -11.78 0.10
C PRO A 14 6.08 -10.71 1.02
N ARG A 15 6.58 -9.62 0.42
CA ARG A 15 7.11 -8.43 1.11
C ARG A 15 6.12 -7.29 1.08
N LEU A 16 5.29 -7.25 0.05
CA LEU A 16 4.17 -6.33 -0.05
C LEU A 16 3.00 -7.05 -0.74
N THR A 17 1.81 -6.87 -0.20
CA THR A 17 0.56 -7.32 -0.81
C THR A 17 -0.48 -6.22 -0.68
N LYS A 18 -0.92 -5.68 -1.80
CA LYS A 18 -1.98 -4.68 -1.85
C LYS A 18 -3.04 -5.14 -2.83
N PHE A 19 -4.22 -5.42 -2.31
CA PHE A 19 -5.40 -5.73 -3.10
C PHE A 19 -6.32 -4.52 -3.16
N TYR A 20 -6.79 -4.18 -4.34
CA TYR A 20 -7.76 -3.11 -4.58
C TYR A 20 -9.18 -3.67 -4.74
N THR A 21 -9.30 -4.96 -5.00
CA THR A 21 -10.55 -5.72 -5.00
C THR A 21 -10.70 -6.51 -3.70
N GLN A 22 -11.93 -6.61 -3.20
CA GLN A 22 -12.22 -7.43 -2.02
C GLN A 22 -12.19 -8.91 -2.41
N LEU A 23 -11.28 -9.64 -1.80
CA LEU A 23 -11.12 -11.09 -1.96
C LEU A 23 -11.10 -11.75 -0.59
N GLU A 24 -11.70 -12.94 -0.49
CA GLU A 24 -11.59 -13.76 0.71
C GLU A 24 -10.13 -14.15 0.98
N THR A 25 -9.74 -14.27 2.24
CA THR A 25 -8.36 -14.56 2.65
C THR A 25 -7.83 -15.86 2.05
N ASN A 26 -8.67 -16.89 1.95
CA ASN A 26 -8.30 -18.17 1.33
C ASN A 26 -7.95 -18.00 -0.15
N ILE A 27 -8.72 -17.18 -0.87
CA ILE A 27 -8.50 -16.88 -2.28
C ILE A 27 -7.22 -16.06 -2.44
N GLN A 28 -6.98 -15.07 -1.55
CA GLN A 28 -5.76 -14.29 -1.56
C GLN A 28 -4.51 -15.18 -1.38
N GLN A 29 -4.51 -16.07 -0.40
CA GLN A 29 -3.38 -16.98 -0.15
C GLN A 29 -3.11 -17.91 -1.33
N ARG A 30 -4.17 -18.47 -1.91
CA ARG A 30 -4.05 -19.30 -3.10
C ARG A 30 -3.51 -18.49 -4.29
N LEU A 31 -4.03 -17.29 -4.52
CA LEU A 31 -3.58 -16.40 -5.58
C LEU A 31 -2.09 -16.10 -5.42
N LEU A 32 -1.62 -15.75 -4.23
CA LEU A 32 -0.22 -15.45 -3.94
C LEU A 32 0.68 -16.63 -4.30
N SER A 33 0.33 -17.86 -3.89
CA SER A 33 1.13 -19.06 -4.16
C SER A 33 1.18 -19.42 -5.66
N GLU A 34 0.04 -19.34 -6.35
CA GLU A 34 -0.04 -19.68 -7.76
C GLU A 34 0.66 -18.63 -8.64
N ILE A 35 0.49 -17.34 -8.36
CA ILE A 35 1.19 -16.26 -9.08
C ILE A 35 2.70 -16.37 -8.92
N PHE A 36 3.19 -16.60 -7.70
CA PHE A 36 4.62 -16.80 -7.50
C PHE A 36 5.16 -18.01 -8.28
N ALA A 37 4.47 -19.15 -8.24
CA ALA A 37 4.85 -20.34 -9.00
C ALA A 37 4.89 -20.08 -10.50
N LEU A 38 3.95 -19.29 -11.05
CA LEU A 38 3.94 -18.91 -12.46
C LEU A 38 5.12 -18.02 -12.85
N VAL A 39 5.49 -17.07 -12.00
CA VAL A 39 6.53 -16.08 -12.31
C VAL A 39 7.94 -16.63 -12.06
N SER A 40 8.16 -17.37 -10.95
CA SER A 40 9.47 -17.87 -10.54
C SER A 40 10.04 -18.95 -11.49
N ASN A 41 9.17 -19.73 -12.12
CA ASN A 41 9.58 -20.81 -13.04
C ASN A 41 9.92 -20.33 -14.46
N ARG A 42 9.87 -19.03 -14.73
CA ARG A 42 10.11 -18.50 -16.07
C ARG A 42 11.59 -18.32 -16.37
N PRO A 43 12.05 -18.68 -17.56
CA PRO A 43 13.43 -18.46 -17.98
C PRO A 43 13.73 -16.96 -18.10
N ASN A 44 14.99 -16.58 -17.86
CA ASN A 44 15.48 -15.23 -18.11
C ASN A 44 15.26 -14.87 -19.59
N GLY A 45 14.66 -13.70 -19.86
CA GLY A 45 14.32 -13.25 -21.21
C GLY A 45 12.93 -13.65 -21.69
N ALA A 46 12.14 -14.36 -20.87
CA ALA A 46 10.73 -14.58 -21.17
C ALA A 46 9.92 -13.28 -21.10
N CYS A 47 8.82 -13.24 -21.83
CA CYS A 47 7.90 -12.09 -21.82
C CYS A 47 7.40 -11.78 -20.41
N ASN A 48 7.39 -10.50 -20.04
CA ASN A 48 6.98 -10.02 -18.72
C ASN A 48 5.46 -9.98 -18.51
N PHE A 49 4.71 -10.49 -19.46
CA PHE A 49 3.25 -10.53 -19.45
C PHE A 49 2.76 -11.97 -19.43
N LEU A 50 1.75 -12.22 -18.62
CA LEU A 50 1.10 -13.52 -18.46
C LEU A 50 -0.40 -13.35 -18.39
N PRO A 51 -1.18 -14.23 -19.06
CA PRO A 51 -2.59 -14.33 -18.75
C PRO A 51 -2.76 -14.88 -17.33
N LEU A 52 -3.74 -14.35 -16.59
CA LEU A 52 -4.11 -14.92 -15.30
C LEU A 52 -4.82 -16.27 -15.56
N PRO A 53 -4.49 -17.34 -14.83
CA PRO A 53 -5.20 -18.62 -14.96
C PRO A 53 -6.70 -18.46 -14.71
N PRO A 54 -7.56 -19.11 -15.53
CA PRO A 54 -9.02 -18.97 -15.44
C PRO A 54 -9.60 -19.32 -14.05
N LEU A 55 -8.96 -20.25 -13.36
CA LEU A 55 -9.36 -20.65 -11.99
C LEU A 55 -9.22 -19.52 -10.98
N LEU A 56 -8.26 -18.62 -11.18
CA LEU A 56 -8.04 -17.47 -10.32
C LEU A 56 -8.91 -16.28 -10.75
N ALA A 57 -9.18 -16.14 -12.04
CA ALA A 57 -10.08 -15.12 -12.56
C ALA A 57 -11.54 -15.34 -12.13
N ALA A 58 -11.98 -16.60 -12.02
CA ALA A 58 -13.36 -16.96 -11.68
C ALA A 58 -13.68 -16.92 -10.18
N SER A 59 -12.69 -17.01 -9.31
CA SER A 59 -12.91 -17.10 -7.85
C SER A 59 -13.22 -15.76 -7.17
N GLY A 60 -13.20 -14.66 -7.91
CA GLY A 60 -13.50 -13.31 -7.38
C GLY A 60 -14.93 -12.82 -7.62
N THR A 61 -15.76 -13.55 -8.36
CA THR A 61 -17.14 -13.13 -8.66
C THR A 61 -18.14 -14.16 -8.20
N SER A 62 -18.72 -13.96 -7.01
CA SER A 62 -20.03 -14.51 -6.68
C SER A 62 -21.01 -14.01 -7.74
N GLN A 63 -21.68 -14.97 -8.37
CA GLN A 63 -22.71 -14.82 -9.40
C GLN A 63 -23.57 -13.57 -9.21
N SER A 64 -23.32 -12.52 -9.95
CA SER A 64 -24.30 -11.50 -10.22
C SER A 64 -24.11 -10.94 -11.63
N SER A 65 -25.03 -11.35 -12.51
CA SER A 65 -25.49 -10.66 -13.74
C SER A 65 -24.45 -10.09 -14.73
N SER A 66 -24.37 -10.74 -15.81
CA SER A 66 -24.25 -10.45 -17.26
C SER A 66 -23.71 -9.11 -17.81
N GLU A 67 -23.19 -8.14 -17.06
CA GLU A 67 -22.82 -6.83 -17.63
C GLU A 67 -21.42 -6.28 -17.29
N GLN A 68 -20.56 -6.98 -16.53
CA GLN A 68 -19.24 -6.45 -16.16
C GLN A 68 -18.09 -7.39 -16.54
N HIS A 69 -18.01 -7.73 -17.83
CA HIS A 69 -16.90 -8.56 -18.37
C HIS A 69 -15.55 -7.83 -18.39
N ASN A 70 -15.53 -6.51 -18.17
CA ASN A 70 -14.32 -5.70 -18.26
C ASN A 70 -13.52 -5.57 -16.95
N ASP A 71 -14.08 -5.92 -15.81
CA ASP A 71 -13.42 -5.76 -14.51
C ASP A 71 -12.78 -7.05 -13.95
N VAL A 72 -12.83 -8.14 -14.71
CA VAL A 72 -12.23 -9.41 -14.29
C VAL A 72 -10.71 -9.34 -14.41
N PRO A 73 -9.93 -9.68 -13.35
CA PRO A 73 -8.49 -9.77 -13.44
C PRO A 73 -8.09 -10.78 -14.52
N SER A 74 -7.27 -10.36 -15.46
CA SER A 74 -6.92 -11.21 -16.62
C SER A 74 -5.46 -11.16 -17.00
N LEU A 75 -4.72 -10.14 -16.55
CA LEU A 75 -3.34 -9.91 -16.95
C LEU A 75 -2.44 -9.83 -15.70
N VAL A 76 -1.33 -10.55 -15.76
CA VAL A 76 -0.24 -10.47 -14.80
C VAL A 76 0.95 -9.83 -15.51
N THR A 77 1.38 -8.68 -15.01
CA THR A 77 2.60 -7.99 -15.47
C THR A 77 3.62 -8.07 -14.35
N TYR A 78 4.85 -8.49 -14.67
CA TYR A 78 5.88 -8.61 -13.65
C TYR A 78 7.24 -8.11 -14.14
N ARG A 79 8.08 -7.71 -13.20
CA ARG A 79 9.49 -7.41 -13.46
C ARG A 79 10.33 -7.85 -12.27
N ASN A 80 11.53 -8.38 -12.58
CA ASN A 80 12.47 -8.79 -11.55
C ASN A 80 13.57 -7.73 -11.41
N TYR A 81 13.85 -7.33 -10.17
CA TYR A 81 14.96 -6.47 -9.80
C TYR A 81 15.77 -7.17 -8.70
N ALA A 82 16.99 -7.57 -9.03
CA ALA A 82 17.83 -8.37 -8.16
C ALA A 82 17.11 -9.64 -7.66
N THR A 83 16.81 -9.73 -6.38
CA THR A 83 16.11 -10.87 -5.75
C THR A 83 14.61 -10.66 -5.58
N LEU A 84 14.06 -9.53 -6.03
CA LEU A 84 12.68 -9.14 -5.82
C LEU A 84 11.86 -9.21 -7.10
N TYR A 85 10.67 -9.77 -6.99
CA TYR A 85 9.68 -9.83 -8.07
C TYR A 85 8.57 -8.82 -7.78
N PHE A 86 8.43 -7.83 -8.65
CA PHE A 86 7.35 -6.85 -8.62
C PHE A 86 6.27 -7.30 -9.60
N ILE A 87 5.06 -7.47 -9.13
CA ILE A 87 3.96 -8.07 -9.88
C ILE A 87 2.72 -7.17 -9.77
N VAL A 88 2.10 -6.89 -10.90
CA VAL A 88 0.82 -6.18 -10.99
C VAL A 88 -0.20 -7.08 -11.66
N ILE A 89 -1.35 -7.24 -11.02
CA ILE A 89 -2.51 -7.94 -11.57
C ILE A 89 -3.52 -6.89 -12.00
N SER A 90 -3.96 -6.95 -13.24
CA SER A 90 -4.88 -5.97 -13.80
C SER A 90 -5.95 -6.62 -14.69
N THR A 91 -6.95 -5.81 -15.05
CA THR A 91 -7.92 -6.17 -16.10
C THR A 91 -7.29 -6.07 -17.49
N SER A 92 -7.91 -6.70 -18.46
CA SER A 92 -7.47 -6.67 -19.89
C SER A 92 -7.55 -5.28 -20.52
N THR A 93 -8.20 -4.34 -19.87
CA THR A 93 -8.36 -2.96 -20.35
C THR A 93 -7.12 -2.10 -20.13
N GLU A 94 -6.21 -2.53 -19.23
CA GLU A 94 -4.97 -1.82 -18.95
C GLU A 94 -3.90 -2.12 -20.01
N SER A 95 -3.05 -1.12 -20.29
CA SER A 95 -1.90 -1.31 -21.17
C SER A 95 -0.77 -2.05 -20.44
N PRO A 96 -0.35 -3.24 -20.89
CA PRO A 96 0.73 -3.98 -20.26
C PRO A 96 2.05 -3.20 -20.19
N LEU A 97 2.33 -2.39 -21.21
CA LEU A 97 3.54 -1.56 -21.27
C LEU A 97 3.48 -0.44 -20.20
N ALA A 98 2.32 0.20 -20.05
CA ALA A 98 2.15 1.21 -19.00
C ALA A 98 2.31 0.63 -17.59
N LEU A 99 1.91 -0.63 -17.38
CA LEU A 99 2.12 -1.31 -16.11
C LEU A 99 3.60 -1.64 -15.85
N LEU A 100 4.39 -1.94 -16.88
CA LEU A 100 5.85 -2.10 -16.74
C LEU A 100 6.51 -0.77 -16.35
N ASP A 101 6.11 0.33 -16.98
CA ASP A 101 6.60 1.67 -16.63
C ASP A 101 6.18 2.05 -15.20
N LEU A 102 4.96 1.69 -14.79
CA LEU A 102 4.49 1.90 -13.43
C LEU A 102 5.35 1.16 -12.39
N ILE A 103 5.70 -0.11 -12.67
CA ILE A 103 6.62 -0.88 -11.83
C ILE A 103 7.98 -0.19 -11.76
N GLN A 104 8.50 0.30 -12.89
CA GLN A 104 9.78 1.02 -12.93
C GLN A 104 9.75 2.27 -12.05
N VAL A 105 8.72 3.11 -12.19
CA VAL A 105 8.55 4.32 -11.38
C VAL A 105 8.46 3.99 -9.89
N TYR A 106 7.75 2.91 -9.54
CA TYR A 106 7.64 2.48 -8.15
C TYR A 106 9.00 2.08 -7.57
N VAL A 107 9.78 1.27 -8.30
CA VAL A 107 11.13 0.85 -7.87
C VAL A 107 12.06 2.05 -7.74
N GLU A 108 12.04 2.98 -8.68
CA GLU A 108 12.84 4.22 -8.62
C GLU A 108 12.43 5.12 -7.45
N ALA A 109 11.13 5.18 -7.12
CA ALA A 109 10.65 5.90 -5.95
C ALA A 109 11.18 5.29 -4.65
N LEU A 110 11.16 3.96 -4.54
CA LEU A 110 11.73 3.26 -3.39
C LEU A 110 13.24 3.47 -3.29
N ASP A 111 13.96 3.43 -4.41
CA ASP A 111 15.41 3.65 -4.43
C ASP A 111 15.77 5.08 -3.96
N LYS A 112 15.01 6.10 -4.38
CA LYS A 112 15.17 7.48 -3.87
C LYS A 112 14.78 7.66 -2.40
N LEU A 113 13.87 6.85 -1.88
CA LEU A 113 13.43 6.93 -0.48
C LEU A 113 14.40 6.25 0.48
N PHE A 114 15.05 5.16 0.04
CA PHE A 114 15.90 4.31 0.87
C PHE A 114 17.41 4.40 0.53
N GLU A 115 17.80 5.17 -0.49
CA GLU A 115 19.20 5.34 -0.91
C GLU A 115 19.91 3.99 -1.17
N ASN A 116 19.45 3.26 -2.20
CA ASN A 116 19.76 1.88 -2.56
C ASN A 116 18.88 0.84 -1.82
N VAL A 117 17.65 0.73 -2.29
CA VAL A 117 16.65 -0.18 -1.71
C VAL A 117 17.11 -1.64 -1.71
N CYS A 118 17.00 -2.27 -0.57
CA CYS A 118 17.25 -3.70 -0.39
C CYS A 118 16.02 -4.42 0.21
N GLU A 119 16.05 -5.75 0.24
CA GLU A 119 14.95 -6.55 0.79
C GLU A 119 14.64 -6.22 2.26
N LEU A 120 15.66 -5.90 3.05
CA LEU A 120 15.50 -5.54 4.47
C LEU A 120 14.73 -4.23 4.64
N ASP A 121 14.93 -3.26 3.75
CA ASP A 121 14.19 -2.00 3.77
C ASP A 121 12.70 -2.25 3.56
N LEU A 122 12.34 -3.19 2.69
CA LEU A 122 10.95 -3.56 2.46
C LEU A 122 10.31 -4.19 3.71
N ILE A 123 11.07 -4.94 4.49
CA ILE A 123 10.59 -5.59 5.71
C ILE A 123 10.36 -4.56 6.83
N PHE A 124 11.35 -3.69 7.06
CA PHE A 124 11.34 -2.78 8.20
C PHE A 124 10.55 -1.49 7.96
N ASN A 125 10.39 -1.08 6.72
CA ASN A 125 9.73 0.18 6.35
C ASN A 125 8.45 -0.05 5.51
N PHE A 126 7.67 -1.08 5.84
CA PHE A 126 6.47 -1.43 5.07
C PHE A 126 5.48 -0.26 4.95
N GLU A 127 5.39 0.61 5.96
CA GLU A 127 4.55 1.81 5.91
C GLU A 127 4.95 2.76 4.78
N THR A 128 6.26 2.95 4.58
CA THR A 128 6.78 3.80 3.51
C THR A 128 6.49 3.19 2.13
N LEU A 129 6.58 1.86 2.00
CA LEU A 129 6.20 1.17 0.77
C LEU A 129 4.72 1.38 0.43
N HIS A 130 3.86 1.20 1.42
CA HIS A 130 2.42 1.41 1.25
C HIS A 130 2.08 2.87 0.99
N ALA A 131 2.77 3.82 1.63
CA ALA A 131 2.61 5.25 1.37
C ALA A 131 2.98 5.59 -0.08
N ALA A 132 4.14 5.13 -0.58
CA ALA A 132 4.56 5.34 -1.96
C ALA A 132 3.54 4.77 -2.97
N LEU A 133 3.05 3.55 -2.71
CA LEU A 133 2.04 2.94 -3.57
C LEU A 133 0.70 3.69 -3.52
N SER A 134 0.34 4.25 -2.36
CA SER A 134 -0.91 5.02 -2.20
C SER A 134 -0.86 6.38 -2.88
N GLU A 135 0.33 7.00 -3.00
CA GLU A 135 0.53 8.21 -3.82
C GLU A 135 0.40 7.92 -5.31
N MET A 136 0.71 6.71 -5.75
CA MET A 136 0.67 6.31 -7.16
C MET A 136 -0.69 5.78 -7.57
N ILE A 137 -1.32 4.95 -6.73
CA ILE A 137 -2.51 4.17 -7.07
C ILE A 137 -3.56 4.30 -5.98
N VAL A 138 -4.73 4.81 -6.34
CA VAL A 138 -5.91 4.92 -5.46
C VAL A 138 -7.06 4.13 -6.06
N GLY A 139 -7.61 3.18 -5.28
CA GLY A 139 -8.73 2.36 -5.72
C GLY A 139 -8.47 1.52 -6.99
N GLY A 140 -7.21 1.18 -7.29
CA GLY A 140 -6.83 0.48 -8.50
C GLY A 140 -6.67 1.36 -9.75
N VAL A 141 -6.74 2.67 -9.59
CA VAL A 141 -6.52 3.66 -10.66
C VAL A 141 -5.20 4.38 -10.42
N VAL A 142 -4.36 4.48 -11.45
CA VAL A 142 -3.11 5.23 -11.40
C VAL A 142 -3.41 6.72 -11.40
N ILE A 143 -2.96 7.44 -10.37
CA ILE A 143 -3.21 8.88 -10.22
C ILE A 143 -1.94 9.73 -10.39
N GLU A 144 -0.76 9.19 -10.05
CA GLU A 144 0.50 9.91 -10.16
C GLU A 144 1.62 8.97 -10.64
N THR A 145 2.42 9.44 -11.58
CA THR A 145 3.59 8.74 -12.11
C THR A 145 4.86 9.59 -12.05
N ASN A 146 4.74 10.84 -11.59
CA ASN A 146 5.90 11.71 -11.45
C ASN A 146 6.68 11.36 -10.18
N LEU A 147 7.90 10.89 -10.37
CA LEU A 147 8.78 10.40 -9.32
C LEU A 147 9.01 11.41 -8.19
N ASP A 148 9.26 12.67 -8.51
CA ASP A 148 9.55 13.70 -7.51
C ASP A 148 8.32 14.05 -6.67
N ARG A 149 7.13 14.03 -7.27
CA ARG A 149 5.86 14.22 -6.56
C ARG A 149 5.58 13.09 -5.61
N ILE A 150 5.76 11.83 -6.05
CA ILE A 150 5.58 10.65 -5.22
C ILE A 150 6.50 10.72 -4.00
N VAL A 151 7.79 10.96 -4.20
CA VAL A 151 8.78 11.06 -3.11
C VAL A 151 8.45 12.22 -2.16
N ALA A 152 8.03 13.37 -2.69
CA ALA A 152 7.64 14.51 -1.87
C ALA A 152 6.38 14.21 -1.04
N GLY A 153 5.37 13.54 -1.62
CA GLY A 153 4.16 13.12 -0.93
C GLY A 153 4.45 12.19 0.24
N VAL A 154 5.26 11.15 0.02
CA VAL A 154 5.66 10.19 1.06
C VAL A 154 6.42 10.88 2.20
N LYS A 155 7.37 11.77 1.88
CA LYS A 155 8.11 12.55 2.89
C LYS A 155 7.18 13.47 3.70
N ALA A 156 6.21 14.09 3.06
CA ALA A 156 5.22 14.93 3.73
C ALA A 156 4.35 14.11 4.71
N GLN A 157 3.88 12.93 4.31
CA GLN A 157 3.14 12.02 5.20
C GLN A 157 3.97 11.61 6.41
N GLY A 158 5.23 11.23 6.23
CA GLY A 158 6.15 10.86 7.31
C GLY A 158 6.40 11.98 8.33
N THR A 159 6.41 13.24 7.89
CA THR A 159 6.55 14.41 8.79
C THR A 159 5.28 14.67 9.59
N VAL A 160 4.11 14.44 9.01
CA VAL A 160 2.82 14.59 9.70
C VAL A 160 2.65 13.50 10.76
N ALA A 161 3.00 12.25 10.45
CA ALA A 161 2.92 11.14 11.39
C ALA A 161 3.86 11.30 12.60
N LYS A 162 4.99 12.00 12.43
CA LYS A 162 5.97 12.28 13.50
C LYS A 162 5.65 13.54 14.33
N ARG A 163 4.63 14.31 13.98
CA ARG A 163 4.23 15.44 14.83
C ARG A 163 3.72 14.90 16.18
N PRO A 164 4.36 15.26 17.32
CA PRO A 164 3.79 14.92 18.61
C PRO A 164 2.41 15.57 18.66
N VAL A 165 1.41 14.80 19.06
CA VAL A 165 0.11 15.35 19.44
C VAL A 165 0.43 16.25 20.64
N ASN A 166 0.59 17.54 20.41
CA ASN A 166 0.60 18.52 21.46
C ASN A 166 -0.83 18.46 22.01
N GLU A 167 -1.02 17.71 23.08
CA GLU A 167 -2.13 17.95 23.98
C GLU A 167 -2.02 19.43 24.33
N SER A 168 -2.84 20.22 23.68
CA SER A 168 -3.07 21.60 24.08
C SER A 168 -3.71 21.51 25.46
N ARG A 169 -2.85 21.42 26.47
CA ARG A 169 -3.24 21.84 27.83
C ARG A 169 -3.86 23.21 27.64
N GLY A 170 -5.17 23.27 27.83
CA GLY A 170 -5.90 24.50 27.80
C GLY A 170 -5.20 25.50 28.71
N SER A 171 -4.51 26.47 28.09
CA SER A 171 -4.11 27.67 28.82
C SER A 171 -5.38 28.40 29.13
N GLY A 172 -5.78 28.25 30.40
CA GLY A 172 -6.92 28.95 30.96
C GLY A 172 -6.80 30.45 30.72
N LEU A 173 -7.82 30.96 30.11
CA LEU A 173 -8.23 32.35 30.24
C LEU A 173 -8.48 32.61 31.72
N GLY A 174 -7.58 33.37 32.37
CA GLY A 174 -7.70 33.69 33.75
C GLY A 174 -6.64 34.64 34.25
N ALA A 175 -6.46 35.77 33.55
CA ALA A 175 -5.76 36.93 34.12
C ALA A 175 -6.71 38.12 34.17
N GLY A 176 -7.17 38.46 35.33
CA GLY A 176 -7.76 39.76 35.60
C GLY A 176 -8.97 39.76 36.51
N LEU A 177 -8.74 40.30 37.66
CA LEU A 177 -9.65 41.02 38.57
C LEU A 177 -9.93 40.35 39.93
N GLY A 178 -9.48 41.02 40.94
CA GLY A 178 -10.19 41.08 42.19
C GLY A 178 -9.46 40.56 43.42
N ALA A 179 -8.75 41.48 44.06
CA ALA A 179 -8.45 41.39 45.49
C ALA A 179 -9.73 41.26 46.30
N GLY A 180 -9.72 40.44 47.34
CA GLY A 180 -10.69 40.61 48.42
C GLY A 180 -11.12 39.35 49.14
N LEU A 181 -10.64 39.27 50.38
CA LEU A 181 -11.31 38.69 51.54
C LEU A 181 -11.40 37.15 51.67
N GLY A 182 -10.71 36.75 52.70
CA GLY A 182 -10.66 35.43 53.28
C GLY A 182 -11.99 34.90 53.80
N MET A 183 -12.01 33.64 53.94
CA MET A 183 -12.49 32.93 55.20
C MET A 183 -12.36 31.42 54.91
N GLY A 184 -11.83 30.74 55.91
CA GLY A 184 -11.60 29.32 55.96
C GLY A 184 -12.86 28.48 55.86
N GLY A 185 -12.68 27.27 55.40
CA GLY A 185 -13.68 26.23 55.44
C GLY A 185 -13.03 24.88 55.07
N ASN A 186 -12.67 24.14 56.10
CA ASN A 186 -12.32 22.71 56.00
C ASN A 186 -13.47 21.93 55.39
N PHE A 187 -13.22 21.35 54.22
CA PHE A 187 -14.14 20.36 53.68
C PHE A 187 -13.53 18.96 53.87
N VAL A 188 -14.13 18.23 54.80
CA VAL A 188 -13.84 16.82 55.10
C VAL A 188 -14.76 15.96 54.25
N TRP A 189 -14.20 15.03 53.52
CA TRP A 189 -14.96 13.97 52.81
C TRP A 189 -15.39 12.90 53.81
N PRO A 190 -16.68 12.53 53.93
CA PRO A 190 -17.07 11.31 54.61
C PRO A 190 -16.95 10.15 53.65
N GLY A 191 -16.17 9.15 54.07
CA GLY A 191 -16.13 7.87 53.41
C GLY A 191 -17.36 7.03 53.69
N ARG A 192 -17.80 6.31 52.67
CA ARG A 192 -18.26 4.91 52.71
C ARG A 192 -18.29 4.32 51.32
#